data_38694c0219113385e4c553e75626dd00
#
_entry.id   38694c0219113385e4c553e75626dd00
#
_cell.length_a   1.000
_cell.length_b   1.000
_cell.length_c   1.000
_cell.angle_alpha   90.00
_cell.angle_beta   90.00
_cell.angle_gamma   90.00
#
_symmetry.space_group_name_H-M   'P 1'
#
loop_
_entity.id
_entity.type
_entity.pdbx_description
1 polymer ?
#
loop_
_entity_poly.entity_id
_entity_poly.type
_entity_poly.pdbx_seq_one_letter_code
_entity_poly.pdbx_strand_id
1 'polypeptide(L)'
;MLHENIETIRLDNLEPDTVHTERGVTFRTLPTQPGRLLCRFATVNDVHFGETECGRIDDNPQGPIQRSLPGETPYPLTMNSGAIAEIDLIDPVAVIVKGDLTEAGTEEQFAAFRQHYGVFGDRLHTVRGNHDAYRHQNEFPGDSWIQVPGLNVALLDTTIPGATTGRIEQEQFEWLDAQLSASTEPVIIMGHHQQWVEGPRSDDYFGLHPDCSDQLSDMCARHACVIAYTAGHTHRHRVRDMPRAHIPSIEIGCVKDFPGTWAEYRVHEGGVMQVVHRISTPEALTWSNRCRHLYSDFGTDYQSYALGTLEERCLNIPLR
;
A
#
# COMPACT_ATOMS: atom_id res chain seq x y z
N MET A 1 -0.12 -17.16 3.58
CA MET A 1 -0.91 -17.69 2.47
C MET A 1 -2.38 -17.73 2.89
N LEU A 2 -3.27 -17.36 1.98
CA LEU A 2 -4.70 -17.34 2.25
C LEU A 2 -5.29 -18.68 1.84
N HIS A 3 -5.76 -19.42 2.83
CA HIS A 3 -6.53 -20.65 2.65
C HIS A 3 -8.03 -20.30 2.76
N GLU A 4 -8.92 -21.20 2.30
CA GLU A 4 -10.38 -21.07 2.47
C GLU A 4 -10.80 -20.95 3.93
N ASN A 5 -10.01 -21.46 4.85
CA ASN A 5 -10.22 -21.35 6.30
C ASN A 5 -9.60 -20.05 6.85
N ILE A 6 -10.20 -19.54 7.94
CA ILE A 6 -9.76 -18.32 8.66
C ILE A 6 -8.39 -18.51 9.34
N GLU A 7 -7.79 -19.68 9.26
CA GLU A 7 -6.51 -19.99 9.91
C GLU A 7 -5.33 -19.29 9.21
N THR A 8 -4.51 -18.64 10.02
CA THR A 8 -3.18 -18.20 9.62
C THR A 8 -2.15 -19.17 10.19
N ILE A 9 -1.26 -19.65 9.32
CA ILE A 9 -0.17 -20.53 9.71
C ILE A 9 1.12 -19.78 9.53
N ARG A 10 1.90 -19.69 10.58
CA ARG A 10 3.26 -19.18 10.53
C ARG A 10 4.23 -20.35 10.37
N LEU A 11 5.09 -20.26 9.36
CA LEU A 11 6.17 -21.18 9.12
C LEU A 11 7.49 -20.43 9.30
N ASP A 12 8.29 -20.85 10.24
CA ASP A 12 9.58 -20.23 10.54
C ASP A 12 10.73 -21.12 10.06
N ASN A 13 11.92 -20.53 9.88
CA ASN A 13 13.15 -21.21 9.52
C ASN A 13 13.09 -22.01 8.20
N LEU A 14 12.32 -21.52 7.24
CA LEU A 14 12.32 -22.09 5.91
C LEU A 14 13.61 -21.70 5.16
N GLU A 15 14.18 -22.67 4.43
CA GLU A 15 15.34 -22.39 3.58
C GLU A 15 14.99 -21.37 2.49
N PRO A 16 15.83 -20.34 2.26
CA PRO A 16 15.65 -19.36 1.19
C PRO A 16 15.70 -20.01 -0.18
N ASP A 17 15.08 -19.36 -1.16
CA ASP A 17 15.05 -19.76 -2.58
C ASP A 17 14.64 -21.24 -2.81
N THR A 18 13.78 -21.76 -1.95
CA THR A 18 13.41 -23.17 -1.90
C THR A 18 11.91 -23.34 -2.06
N VAL A 19 11.52 -24.38 -2.80
CA VAL A 19 10.10 -24.76 -2.96
C VAL A 19 9.67 -25.58 -1.73
N HIS A 20 8.58 -25.12 -1.12
CA HIS A 20 7.94 -25.77 0.02
C HIS A 20 6.50 -26.14 -0.32
N THR A 21 5.99 -27.18 0.31
CA THR A 21 4.57 -27.55 0.24
C THR A 21 4.06 -27.76 1.66
N GLU A 22 3.05 -26.98 2.03
CA GLU A 22 2.40 -27.07 3.33
C GLU A 22 0.88 -27.10 3.15
N ARG A 23 0.23 -28.08 3.74
CA ARG A 23 -1.24 -28.31 3.63
C ARG A 23 -1.77 -28.22 2.19
N GLY A 24 -1.03 -28.77 1.24
CA GLY A 24 -1.42 -28.79 -0.18
C GLY A 24 -1.16 -27.51 -0.95
N VAL A 25 -0.61 -26.48 -0.32
CA VAL A 25 -0.19 -25.24 -0.97
C VAL A 25 1.31 -25.25 -1.23
N THR A 26 1.70 -25.11 -2.49
CA THR A 26 3.10 -25.03 -2.91
C THR A 26 3.50 -23.58 -3.10
N PHE A 27 4.65 -23.20 -2.55
CA PHE A 27 5.21 -21.85 -2.66
C PHE A 27 6.74 -21.92 -2.67
N ARG A 28 7.37 -20.85 -3.15
CA ARG A 28 8.82 -20.67 -3.10
C ARG A 28 9.16 -19.53 -2.15
N THR A 29 10.11 -19.75 -1.24
CA THR A 29 10.66 -18.67 -0.41
C THR A 29 11.51 -17.72 -1.25
N LEU A 30 11.56 -16.45 -0.86
CA LEU A 30 12.45 -15.49 -1.54
C LEU A 30 13.92 -15.86 -1.33
N PRO A 31 14.78 -15.62 -2.32
CA PRO A 31 16.22 -15.68 -2.11
C PRO A 31 16.66 -14.64 -1.08
N THR A 32 17.69 -14.96 -0.32
CA THR A 32 18.29 -14.04 0.64
C THR A 32 18.86 -12.83 -0.09
N GLN A 33 18.61 -11.63 0.44
CA GLN A 33 19.23 -10.41 -0.06
C GLN A 33 20.72 -10.39 0.30
N PRO A 34 21.60 -9.94 -0.62
CA PRO A 34 23.00 -9.78 -0.34
C PRO A 34 23.29 -8.75 0.76
N GLY A 35 24.28 -9.02 1.57
CA GLY A 35 24.75 -8.09 2.59
C GLY A 35 23.91 -8.06 3.85
N ARG A 36 24.29 -7.15 4.74
CA ARG A 36 23.67 -7.00 6.07
C ARG A 36 22.32 -6.29 5.97
N LEU A 37 21.36 -6.66 6.83
CA LEU A 37 20.14 -5.88 7.06
C LEU A 37 20.50 -4.54 7.72
N LEU A 38 20.11 -3.44 7.09
CA LEU A 38 20.36 -2.08 7.56
C LEU A 38 19.22 -1.54 8.41
N CYS A 39 17.98 -1.73 7.93
CA CYS A 39 16.79 -1.36 8.68
C CYS A 39 15.54 -2.09 8.19
N ARG A 40 14.43 -1.89 8.93
CA ARG A 40 13.07 -2.24 8.52
C ARG A 40 12.20 -1.01 8.60
N PHE A 41 11.29 -0.85 7.64
CA PHE A 41 10.20 0.09 7.74
C PHE A 41 8.90 -0.56 7.26
N ALA A 42 7.76 0.04 7.60
CA ALA A 42 6.46 -0.50 7.26
C ALA A 42 5.65 0.49 6.42
N THR A 43 4.78 -0.03 5.56
CA THR A 43 3.76 0.79 4.88
C THR A 43 2.37 0.22 5.06
N VAL A 44 1.40 1.10 5.16
CA VAL A 44 -0.02 0.81 5.11
C VAL A 44 -0.70 1.78 4.16
N ASN A 45 -1.87 1.43 3.67
CA ASN A 45 -2.69 2.31 2.83
C ASN A 45 -4.16 1.93 2.95
N ASP A 46 -5.02 2.85 2.54
CA ASP A 46 -6.46 2.63 2.50
C ASP A 46 -6.99 2.17 3.88
N VAL A 47 -6.73 2.99 4.90
CA VAL A 47 -7.07 2.70 6.29
C VAL A 47 -8.49 3.12 6.67
N HIS A 48 -9.08 4.10 5.96
CA HIS A 48 -10.48 4.51 5.94
C HIS A 48 -11.13 4.67 7.32
N PHE A 49 -10.54 5.44 8.22
CA PHE A 49 -11.19 5.73 9.50
C PHE A 49 -12.56 6.37 9.28
N GLY A 50 -13.56 5.85 9.97
CA GLY A 50 -14.94 6.32 9.91
C GLY A 50 -15.81 5.65 8.84
N GLU A 51 -15.26 4.77 8.01
CA GLU A 51 -16.06 3.97 7.06
C GLU A 51 -17.02 3.04 7.83
N THR A 52 -18.27 2.97 7.38
CA THR A 52 -19.31 2.15 8.01
C THR A 52 -19.88 1.07 7.08
N GLU A 53 -19.64 1.21 5.79
CA GLU A 53 -20.12 0.31 4.73
C GLU A 53 -18.98 -0.02 3.76
N CYS A 54 -18.52 -1.26 3.78
CA CYS A 54 -17.46 -1.75 2.90
C CYS A 54 -18.06 -2.47 1.68
N GLY A 55 -17.56 -2.17 0.47
CA GLY A 55 -18.04 -2.77 -0.77
C GLY A 55 -19.16 -1.99 -1.48
N ARG A 56 -19.52 -0.80 -1.00
CA ARG A 56 -20.42 0.11 -1.69
C ARG A 56 -19.66 0.84 -2.80
N ILE A 57 -20.27 0.96 -3.96
CA ILE A 57 -19.82 1.82 -5.06
C ILE A 57 -20.87 2.93 -5.22
N ASP A 58 -20.51 4.15 -4.92
CA ASP A 58 -21.40 5.31 -4.92
C ASP A 58 -22.73 5.03 -4.17
N ASP A 59 -23.84 5.43 -4.71
CA ASP A 59 -25.19 5.14 -4.19
C ASP A 59 -25.75 3.80 -4.67
N ASN A 60 -24.95 2.96 -5.35
CA ASN A 60 -25.42 1.69 -5.88
C ASN A 60 -25.69 0.69 -4.74
N PRO A 61 -26.92 0.12 -4.65
CA PRO A 61 -27.24 -0.86 -3.61
C PRO A 61 -26.70 -2.27 -3.88
N GLN A 62 -26.15 -2.54 -5.07
CA GLN A 62 -25.50 -3.82 -5.35
C GLN A 62 -24.31 -4.04 -4.42
N GLY A 63 -23.91 -5.29 -4.25
CA GLY A 63 -22.89 -5.62 -3.28
C GLY A 63 -22.18 -6.94 -3.57
N PRO A 64 -21.88 -7.71 -2.55
CA PRO A 64 -22.29 -7.57 -1.14
C PRO A 64 -21.66 -6.37 -0.42
N ILE A 65 -22.47 -5.71 0.41
CA ILE A 65 -22.03 -4.63 1.29
C ILE A 65 -21.86 -5.19 2.70
N GLN A 66 -20.67 -5.04 3.28
CA GLN A 66 -20.35 -5.51 4.62
C GLN A 66 -20.36 -4.36 5.64
N ARG A 67 -20.79 -4.67 6.86
CA ARG A 67 -20.82 -3.74 8.00
C ARG A 67 -20.40 -4.46 9.27
N SER A 68 -19.85 -3.73 10.22
CA SER A 68 -19.73 -4.24 11.60
C SER A 68 -21.12 -4.53 12.16
N LEU A 69 -21.28 -5.64 12.86
CA LEU A 69 -22.55 -6.02 13.49
C LEU A 69 -22.80 -5.16 14.75
N PRO A 70 -24.04 -5.02 15.19
CA PRO A 70 -24.34 -4.32 16.42
C PRO A 70 -23.58 -4.90 17.60
N GLY A 71 -22.82 -4.06 18.30
CA GLY A 71 -21.96 -4.43 19.44
C GLY A 71 -20.54 -4.85 19.05
N GLU A 72 -20.22 -5.00 17.77
CA GLU A 72 -18.81 -5.14 17.32
C GLU A 72 -18.11 -3.79 17.30
N THR A 73 -16.79 -3.80 17.53
CA THR A 73 -15.94 -2.64 17.22
C THR A 73 -16.06 -2.29 15.74
N PRO A 74 -16.15 -1.01 15.36
CA PRO A 74 -16.10 -0.63 13.95
C PRO A 74 -14.90 -1.25 13.22
N TYR A 75 -15.14 -1.85 12.07
CA TYR A 75 -14.11 -2.63 11.37
C TYR A 75 -12.85 -1.83 11.02
N PRO A 76 -12.91 -0.50 10.69
CA PRO A 76 -11.68 0.24 10.46
C PRO A 76 -10.80 0.28 11.72
N LEU A 77 -11.41 0.38 12.91
CA LEU A 77 -10.67 0.32 14.17
C LEU A 77 -10.08 -1.07 14.42
N THR A 78 -10.86 -2.13 14.19
CA THR A 78 -10.40 -3.53 14.34
C THR A 78 -9.20 -3.81 13.45
N MET A 79 -9.29 -3.48 12.17
CA MET A 79 -8.26 -3.76 11.19
C MET A 79 -7.00 -2.94 11.45
N ASN A 80 -7.14 -1.63 11.67
CA ASN A 80 -6.01 -0.74 11.92
C ASN A 80 -5.32 -1.05 13.25
N SER A 81 -6.06 -1.37 14.31
CA SER A 81 -5.46 -1.78 15.60
C SER A 81 -4.64 -3.06 15.46
N GLY A 82 -5.12 -4.02 14.67
CA GLY A 82 -4.37 -5.24 14.35
C GLY A 82 -3.09 -4.95 13.57
N ALA A 83 -3.16 -4.11 12.52
CA ALA A 83 -2.00 -3.70 11.73
C ALA A 83 -0.96 -2.97 12.61
N ILE A 84 -1.39 -2.00 13.42
CA ILE A 84 -0.52 -1.21 14.31
C ILE A 84 0.22 -2.13 15.29
N ALA A 85 -0.50 -3.08 15.92
CA ALA A 85 0.09 -4.01 16.88
C ALA A 85 1.16 -4.90 16.24
N GLU A 86 0.92 -5.40 15.02
CA GLU A 86 1.89 -6.22 14.30
C GLU A 86 3.09 -5.42 13.78
N ILE A 87 2.87 -4.18 13.31
CA ILE A 87 3.93 -3.27 12.86
C ILE A 87 4.84 -2.90 14.04
N ASP A 88 4.28 -2.61 15.21
CA ASP A 88 5.08 -2.26 16.39
C ASP A 88 6.03 -3.40 16.81
N LEU A 89 5.63 -4.67 16.62
CA LEU A 89 6.46 -5.84 16.93
C LEU A 89 7.76 -5.93 16.11
N ILE A 90 7.81 -5.34 14.93
CA ILE A 90 9.04 -5.35 14.10
C ILE A 90 9.96 -4.17 14.38
N ASP A 91 9.56 -3.25 15.26
CA ASP A 91 10.27 -2.02 15.63
C ASP A 91 10.80 -1.26 14.40
N PRO A 92 9.91 -0.78 13.50
CA PRO A 92 10.32 -0.17 12.24
C PRO A 92 10.92 1.23 12.48
N VAL A 93 11.92 1.60 11.67
CA VAL A 93 12.50 2.96 11.71
C VAL A 93 11.55 4.02 11.15
N ALA A 94 10.59 3.63 10.33
CA ALA A 94 9.55 4.48 9.78
C ALA A 94 8.27 3.67 9.54
N VAL A 95 7.11 4.32 9.66
CA VAL A 95 5.79 3.82 9.28
C VAL A 95 5.19 4.82 8.31
N ILE A 96 4.90 4.40 7.09
CA ILE A 96 4.41 5.27 6.03
C ILE A 96 2.97 4.91 5.69
N VAL A 97 2.04 5.85 5.87
CA VAL A 97 0.63 5.69 5.48
C VAL A 97 0.40 6.38 4.15
N LYS A 98 0.09 5.58 3.12
CA LYS A 98 0.01 6.02 1.72
C LYS A 98 -1.42 6.36 1.28
N GLY A 99 -2.07 7.27 2.00
CA GLY A 99 -3.37 7.82 1.62
C GLY A 99 -4.59 7.02 2.07
N ASP A 100 -5.74 7.62 1.83
CA ASP A 100 -7.07 7.19 2.29
C ASP A 100 -7.06 6.92 3.80
N LEU A 101 -6.66 7.96 4.54
CA LEU A 101 -6.59 7.97 6.00
C LEU A 101 -8.00 7.89 6.60
N THR A 102 -8.95 8.49 5.89
CA THR A 102 -10.34 8.68 6.30
C THR A 102 -11.29 8.23 5.19
N GLU A 103 -12.55 8.00 5.53
CA GLU A 103 -13.60 7.72 4.56
C GLU A 103 -14.06 8.98 3.82
N ALA A 104 -14.19 10.11 4.52
CA ALA A 104 -14.82 11.31 3.97
C ALA A 104 -14.12 12.61 4.39
N GLY A 105 -12.92 12.54 4.97
CA GLY A 105 -12.14 13.71 5.36
C GLY A 105 -12.79 14.56 6.45
N THR A 106 -13.57 13.98 7.37
CA THR A 106 -14.10 14.77 8.50
C THR A 106 -13.06 14.92 9.61
N GLU A 107 -13.18 15.99 10.42
CA GLU A 107 -12.25 16.22 11.51
C GLU A 107 -12.25 15.07 12.52
N GLU A 108 -13.42 14.46 12.80
CA GLU A 108 -13.54 13.33 13.71
C GLU A 108 -12.79 12.10 13.15
N GLN A 109 -12.81 11.90 11.83
CA GLN A 109 -12.12 10.79 11.16
C GLN A 109 -10.60 11.02 11.19
N PHE A 110 -10.13 12.24 10.90
CA PHE A 110 -8.73 12.62 11.04
C PHE A 110 -8.25 12.52 12.49
N ALA A 111 -9.08 12.93 13.46
CA ALA A 111 -8.75 12.79 14.88
C ALA A 111 -8.59 11.31 15.27
N ALA A 112 -9.46 10.43 14.79
CA ALA A 112 -9.33 8.99 15.00
C ALA A 112 -8.04 8.43 14.37
N PHE A 113 -7.70 8.83 13.16
CA PHE A 113 -6.44 8.47 12.52
C PHE A 113 -5.23 8.91 13.37
N ARG A 114 -5.17 10.19 13.75
CA ARG A 114 -4.09 10.74 14.57
C ARG A 114 -3.97 10.03 15.92
N GLN A 115 -5.10 9.68 16.54
CA GLN A 115 -5.13 8.97 17.82
C GLN A 115 -4.50 7.57 17.70
N HIS A 116 -4.80 6.82 16.62
CA HIS A 116 -4.36 5.44 16.47
C HIS A 116 -2.94 5.34 15.93
N TYR A 117 -2.63 6.01 14.81
CA TYR A 117 -1.29 5.96 14.21
C TYR A 117 -0.27 6.86 14.92
N GLY A 118 -0.72 7.84 15.69
CA GLY A 118 0.15 8.72 16.48
C GLY A 118 1.04 7.99 17.51
N VAL A 119 0.76 6.72 17.80
CA VAL A 119 1.62 5.88 18.66
C VAL A 119 3.03 5.70 18.10
N PHE A 120 3.21 5.86 16.79
CA PHE A 120 4.52 5.79 16.15
C PHE A 120 5.34 7.08 16.29
N GLY A 121 4.73 8.17 16.76
CA GLY A 121 5.44 9.45 16.98
C GLY A 121 6.17 9.94 15.75
N ASP A 122 7.45 10.32 15.90
CA ASP A 122 8.28 10.86 14.81
C ASP A 122 8.60 9.85 13.69
N ARG A 123 8.30 8.58 13.91
CA ARG A 123 8.43 7.52 12.88
C ARG A 123 7.25 7.50 11.89
N LEU A 124 6.16 8.22 12.18
CA LEU A 124 4.98 8.27 11.33
C LEU A 124 5.16 9.28 10.21
N HIS A 125 5.01 8.83 8.97
CA HIS A 125 4.95 9.65 7.78
C HIS A 125 3.65 9.38 7.05
N THR A 126 2.98 10.41 6.56
CA THR A 126 1.66 10.27 5.93
C THR A 126 1.55 11.15 4.70
N VAL A 127 0.74 10.69 3.77
CA VAL A 127 0.23 11.47 2.66
C VAL A 127 -1.28 11.20 2.54
N ARG A 128 -2.02 12.19 2.08
CA ARG A 128 -3.45 12.02 1.84
C ARG A 128 -3.75 11.17 0.60
N GLY A 129 -4.93 10.54 0.57
CA GLY A 129 -5.53 9.95 -0.62
C GLY A 129 -6.75 10.74 -1.08
N ASN A 130 -7.47 10.24 -2.09
CA ASN A 130 -8.62 10.94 -2.64
C ASN A 130 -9.78 11.07 -1.63
N HIS A 131 -10.01 10.06 -0.79
CA HIS A 131 -11.04 10.11 0.27
C HIS A 131 -10.79 11.23 1.28
N ASP A 132 -9.53 11.56 1.55
CA ASP A 132 -9.13 12.62 2.48
C ASP A 132 -9.43 14.02 1.94
N ALA A 133 -9.63 14.16 0.63
CA ALA A 133 -9.79 15.45 -0.04
C ALA A 133 -11.05 15.57 -0.92
N TYR A 134 -11.99 14.63 -0.87
CA TYR A 134 -13.24 14.70 -1.67
C TYR A 134 -14.06 15.96 -1.42
N ARG A 135 -13.98 16.54 -0.22
CA ARG A 135 -14.66 17.78 0.15
C ARG A 135 -13.71 18.97 0.18
N HIS A 136 -12.59 18.90 -0.56
CA HIS A 136 -11.56 19.92 -0.63
C HIS A 136 -10.86 20.21 0.71
N GLN A 137 -10.78 19.22 1.60
CA GLN A 137 -9.98 19.30 2.83
C GLN A 137 -8.49 19.41 2.47
N ASN A 138 -7.74 20.06 3.35
CA ASN A 138 -6.30 20.27 3.16
C ASN A 138 -5.49 19.70 4.33
N GLU A 139 -5.86 18.50 4.81
CA GLU A 139 -5.10 17.77 5.81
C GLU A 139 -4.04 16.89 5.12
N PHE A 140 -2.84 16.84 5.70
CA PHE A 140 -1.70 16.07 5.22
C PHE A 140 -1.30 16.29 3.74
N PRO A 141 -1.30 17.56 3.26
CA PRO A 141 -0.90 17.85 1.89
C PRO A 141 0.61 17.87 1.74
N GLY A 142 1.05 17.68 0.48
CA GLY A 142 2.43 17.90 0.08
C GLY A 142 3.33 16.68 0.16
N ASP A 143 4.50 16.83 -0.44
CA ASP A 143 5.47 15.78 -0.61
C ASP A 143 6.46 15.72 0.56
N SER A 144 7.06 14.55 0.75
CA SER A 144 8.06 14.34 1.81
C SER A 144 9.24 13.53 1.31
N TRP A 145 10.44 13.88 1.78
CA TRP A 145 11.67 13.11 1.58
C TRP A 145 12.06 12.45 2.88
N ILE A 146 11.95 11.12 2.94
CA ILE A 146 12.18 10.32 4.14
C ILE A 146 13.49 9.56 3.98
N GLN A 147 14.39 9.73 4.94
CA GLN A 147 15.68 9.03 4.96
C GLN A 147 15.64 7.89 5.96
N VAL A 148 15.91 6.68 5.49
CA VAL A 148 16.13 5.52 6.35
C VAL A 148 17.50 4.93 6.07
N PRO A 149 18.11 4.15 6.97
CA PRO A 149 19.43 3.57 6.72
C PRO A 149 19.50 2.78 5.41
N GLY A 150 20.30 3.24 4.44
CA GLY A 150 20.54 2.62 3.14
C GLY A 150 19.47 2.82 2.07
N LEU A 151 18.47 3.69 2.32
CA LEU A 151 17.41 3.97 1.36
C LEU A 151 16.79 5.35 1.61
N ASN A 152 16.36 6.03 0.56
CA ASN A 152 15.48 7.18 0.64
C ASN A 152 14.07 6.83 0.12
N VAL A 153 13.04 7.47 0.66
CA VAL A 153 11.68 7.38 0.16
C VAL A 153 11.19 8.77 -0.23
N ALA A 154 10.77 8.92 -1.49
CA ALA A 154 10.04 10.09 -1.96
C ALA A 154 8.53 9.81 -1.83
N LEU A 155 7.87 10.38 -0.84
CA LEU A 155 6.43 10.22 -0.62
C LEU A 155 5.70 11.40 -1.26
N LEU A 156 4.90 11.12 -2.30
CA LEU A 156 4.23 12.13 -3.14
C LEU A 156 2.75 12.25 -2.81
N ASP A 157 2.28 13.49 -2.65
CA ASP A 157 0.85 13.80 -2.65
C ASP A 157 0.32 13.79 -4.09
N THR A 158 -0.32 12.71 -4.47
CA THR A 158 -0.88 12.53 -5.80
C THR A 158 -2.37 12.90 -5.89
N THR A 159 -2.92 13.56 -4.87
CA THR A 159 -4.35 13.80 -4.73
C THR A 159 -4.79 15.07 -5.46
N ILE A 160 -5.83 14.96 -6.27
CA ILE A 160 -6.59 16.09 -6.79
C ILE A 160 -7.81 16.29 -5.87
N PRO A 161 -7.94 17.42 -5.15
CA PRO A 161 -9.10 17.65 -4.30
C PRO A 161 -10.42 17.54 -5.07
N GLY A 162 -11.34 16.72 -4.56
CA GLY A 162 -12.65 16.47 -5.17
C GLY A 162 -12.67 15.44 -6.31
N ALA A 163 -11.54 14.78 -6.61
CA ALA A 163 -11.46 13.78 -7.66
C ALA A 163 -10.94 12.44 -7.15
N THR A 164 -11.27 11.36 -7.86
CA THR A 164 -10.74 10.00 -7.62
C THR A 164 -9.43 9.76 -8.39
N THR A 165 -9.25 10.47 -9.50
CA THR A 165 -8.00 10.46 -10.29
C THR A 165 -6.89 11.16 -9.53
N GLY A 166 -5.67 10.65 -9.64
CA GLY A 166 -4.47 11.27 -9.10
C GLY A 166 -3.65 12.02 -10.15
N ARG A 167 -2.85 12.97 -9.69
CA ARG A 167 -1.92 13.75 -10.51
C ARG A 167 -0.62 14.02 -9.76
N ILE A 168 0.44 14.23 -10.50
CA ILE A 168 1.70 14.82 -10.03
C ILE A 168 1.85 16.14 -10.78
N GLU A 169 1.92 17.26 -10.05
CA GLU A 169 2.03 18.58 -10.64
C GLU A 169 3.48 18.87 -11.10
N GLN A 170 3.65 19.87 -11.97
CA GLN A 170 4.95 20.19 -12.54
C GLN A 170 5.99 20.56 -11.46
N GLU A 171 5.58 21.30 -10.45
CA GLU A 171 6.42 21.70 -9.32
C GLU A 171 6.88 20.49 -8.49
N GLN A 172 6.04 19.46 -8.36
CA GLN A 172 6.39 18.20 -7.68
C GLN A 172 7.43 17.42 -8.51
N PHE A 173 7.30 17.39 -9.84
CA PHE A 173 8.31 16.79 -10.70
C PHE A 173 9.65 17.53 -10.62
N GLU A 174 9.66 18.85 -10.54
CA GLU A 174 10.88 19.66 -10.38
C GLU A 174 11.54 19.39 -9.03
N TRP A 175 10.75 19.34 -7.95
CA TRP A 175 11.21 18.97 -6.63
C TRP A 175 11.80 17.55 -6.61
N LEU A 176 11.08 16.57 -7.19
CA LEU A 176 11.50 15.19 -7.25
C LEU A 176 12.81 15.02 -8.03
N ASP A 177 12.94 15.67 -9.19
CA ASP A 177 14.16 15.65 -10.01
C ASP A 177 15.37 16.19 -9.25
N ALA A 178 15.19 17.27 -8.48
CA ALA A 178 16.23 17.82 -7.63
C ALA A 178 16.64 16.84 -6.50
N GLN A 179 15.68 16.21 -5.82
CA GLN A 179 15.96 15.22 -4.78
C GLN A 179 16.68 13.99 -5.34
N LEU A 180 16.22 13.47 -6.46
CA LEU A 180 16.81 12.30 -7.12
C LEU A 180 18.23 12.59 -7.61
N SER A 181 18.48 13.78 -8.15
CA SER A 181 19.80 14.23 -8.61
C SER A 181 20.81 14.36 -7.46
N ALA A 182 20.34 14.69 -6.25
CA ALA A 182 21.17 14.84 -5.06
C ALA A 182 21.33 13.52 -4.28
N SER A 183 20.51 12.51 -4.56
CA SER A 183 20.53 11.26 -3.80
C SER A 183 21.74 10.41 -4.12
N THR A 184 22.44 9.97 -3.07
CA THR A 184 23.51 8.97 -3.14
C THR A 184 23.04 7.57 -2.77
N GLU A 185 21.85 7.44 -2.21
CA GLU A 185 21.21 6.20 -1.83
C GLU A 185 20.13 5.81 -2.84
N PRO A 186 19.79 4.51 -2.94
CA PRO A 186 18.64 4.09 -3.72
C PRO A 186 17.35 4.74 -3.21
N VAL A 187 16.37 4.91 -4.11
CA VAL A 187 15.12 5.62 -3.83
C VAL A 187 13.93 4.76 -4.22
N ILE A 188 12.96 4.64 -3.31
CA ILE A 188 11.61 4.18 -3.62
C ILE A 188 10.68 5.39 -3.66
N ILE A 189 9.97 5.58 -4.77
CA ILE A 189 8.92 6.60 -4.86
C ILE A 189 7.61 5.96 -4.41
N MET A 190 6.87 6.66 -3.54
CA MET A 190 5.58 6.21 -3.00
C MET A 190 4.52 7.29 -3.21
N GLY A 191 3.31 6.87 -3.52
CA GLY A 191 2.15 7.74 -3.59
C GLY A 191 0.89 6.95 -3.27
N HIS A 192 -0.28 7.62 -3.30
CA HIS A 192 -1.54 6.93 -3.11
C HIS A 192 -1.99 6.22 -4.38
N HIS A 193 -2.04 6.94 -5.53
CA HIS A 193 -2.58 6.43 -6.77
C HIS A 193 -1.57 5.58 -7.55
N GLN A 194 -2.02 4.43 -8.05
CA GLN A 194 -1.20 3.56 -8.90
C GLN A 194 -0.95 4.21 -10.27
N GLN A 195 0.18 3.84 -10.85
CA GLN A 195 0.58 4.30 -12.18
C GLN A 195 -0.36 3.74 -13.26
N TRP A 196 -0.69 4.57 -14.26
CA TRP A 196 -1.22 4.07 -15.51
C TRP A 196 -0.12 3.33 -16.27
N VAL A 197 -0.37 2.10 -16.67
CA VAL A 197 0.59 1.28 -17.43
C VAL A 197 -0.01 0.82 -18.74
N GLU A 198 -1.31 0.54 -18.76
CA GLU A 198 -2.03 0.03 -19.92
C GLU A 198 -3.53 0.35 -19.87
N GLY A 199 -4.20 0.20 -20.99
CA GLY A 199 -5.64 0.41 -21.12
C GLY A 199 -5.98 1.77 -21.73
N PRO A 200 -7.27 2.14 -21.73
CA PRO A 200 -7.70 3.43 -22.26
C PRO A 200 -7.07 4.60 -21.51
N ARG A 201 -6.67 5.61 -22.26
CA ARG A 201 -6.22 6.88 -21.66
C ARG A 201 -7.44 7.76 -21.45
N SER A 202 -7.69 8.13 -20.20
CA SER A 202 -8.82 8.96 -19.79
C SER A 202 -8.39 9.94 -18.72
N ASP A 203 -8.97 11.14 -18.74
CA ASP A 203 -8.70 12.19 -17.75
C ASP A 203 -9.28 11.83 -16.36
N ASP A 204 -10.23 10.92 -16.32
CA ASP A 204 -10.87 10.35 -15.12
C ASP A 204 -10.38 8.93 -14.80
N TYR A 205 -9.16 8.58 -15.26
CA TYR A 205 -8.59 7.25 -14.99
C TYR A 205 -8.52 6.98 -13.49
N PHE A 206 -8.96 5.80 -13.09
CA PHE A 206 -8.86 5.36 -11.69
C PHE A 206 -7.40 5.04 -11.32
N GLY A 207 -6.66 6.08 -10.95
CA GLY A 207 -5.22 6.06 -10.67
C GLY A 207 -4.53 7.35 -11.08
N LEU A 208 -3.21 7.34 -11.24
CA LEU A 208 -2.47 8.49 -11.77
C LEU A 208 -2.87 8.79 -13.21
N HIS A 209 -3.15 10.06 -13.49
CA HIS A 209 -3.38 10.54 -14.86
C HIS A 209 -2.32 9.95 -15.81
N PRO A 210 -2.73 9.45 -17.00
CA PRO A 210 -1.81 8.76 -17.90
C PRO A 210 -0.56 9.57 -18.29
N ASP A 211 -0.71 10.90 -18.53
CA ASP A 211 0.42 11.76 -18.88
C ASP A 211 1.41 11.95 -17.72
N CYS A 212 0.90 12.02 -16.47
CA CYS A 212 1.76 12.03 -15.27
C CYS A 212 2.48 10.68 -15.10
N SER A 213 1.82 9.57 -15.39
CA SER A 213 2.43 8.24 -15.37
C SER A 213 3.56 8.10 -16.38
N ASP A 214 3.38 8.65 -17.57
CA ASP A 214 4.42 8.68 -18.60
C ASP A 214 5.62 9.55 -18.17
N GLN A 215 5.35 10.75 -17.63
CA GLN A 215 6.39 11.65 -17.14
C GLN A 215 7.16 11.05 -15.95
N LEU A 216 6.46 10.36 -15.04
CA LEU A 216 7.08 9.62 -13.94
C LEU A 216 7.98 8.50 -14.46
N SER A 217 7.54 7.75 -15.47
CA SER A 217 8.35 6.71 -16.11
C SER A 217 9.61 7.27 -16.75
N ASP A 218 9.50 8.40 -17.45
CA ASP A 218 10.66 9.07 -18.05
C ASP A 218 11.63 9.58 -16.99
N MET A 219 11.14 10.11 -15.89
CA MET A 219 11.97 10.53 -14.76
C MET A 219 12.71 9.35 -14.12
N CYS A 220 12.00 8.27 -13.81
CA CYS A 220 12.61 7.06 -13.26
C CYS A 220 13.64 6.43 -14.20
N ALA A 221 13.46 6.54 -15.50
CA ALA A 221 14.43 6.08 -16.50
C ALA A 221 15.72 6.91 -16.50
N ARG A 222 15.64 8.21 -16.21
CA ARG A 222 16.82 9.11 -16.14
C ARG A 222 17.61 8.97 -14.84
N HIS A 223 16.96 8.55 -13.75
CA HIS A 223 17.57 8.46 -12.42
C HIS A 223 17.78 7.01 -12.00
N ALA A 224 19.00 6.49 -12.17
CA ALA A 224 19.34 5.12 -11.82
C ALA A 224 19.19 4.79 -10.33
N CYS A 225 19.14 5.80 -9.45
CA CYS A 225 18.88 5.60 -8.03
C CYS A 225 17.44 5.14 -7.73
N VAL A 226 16.47 5.38 -8.64
CA VAL A 226 15.08 4.93 -8.43
C VAL A 226 14.97 3.45 -8.70
N ILE A 227 14.53 2.68 -7.69
CA ILE A 227 14.45 1.22 -7.76
C ILE A 227 13.02 0.68 -7.79
N ALA A 228 12.01 1.47 -7.38
CA ALA A 228 10.60 1.07 -7.44
C ALA A 228 9.67 2.29 -7.33
N TYR A 229 8.43 2.11 -7.79
CA TYR A 229 7.27 2.93 -7.43
C TYR A 229 6.26 2.08 -6.68
N THR A 230 5.66 2.58 -5.58
CA THR A 230 4.61 1.84 -4.86
C THR A 230 3.39 2.70 -4.55
N ALA A 231 2.21 2.10 -4.61
CA ALA A 231 0.93 2.77 -4.40
C ALA A 231 -0.09 1.90 -3.63
N GLY A 232 -1.20 2.52 -3.21
CA GLY A 232 -2.41 1.91 -2.68
C GLY A 232 -3.59 2.03 -3.64
N HIS A 233 -4.71 2.59 -3.17
CA HIS A 233 -5.90 3.02 -3.92
C HIS A 233 -6.74 1.88 -4.54
N THR A 234 -6.09 0.89 -5.14
CA THR A 234 -6.78 -0.20 -5.86
C THR A 234 -7.22 -1.35 -4.97
N HIS A 235 -6.84 -1.36 -3.70
CA HIS A 235 -7.09 -2.44 -2.73
C HIS A 235 -6.60 -3.82 -3.18
N ARG A 236 -5.60 -3.89 -4.07
CA ARG A 236 -5.06 -5.16 -4.58
C ARG A 236 -3.55 -5.22 -4.51
N HIS A 237 -3.04 -6.43 -4.63
CA HIS A 237 -1.62 -6.66 -4.86
C HIS A 237 -1.37 -6.88 -6.34
N ARG A 238 -0.47 -6.09 -6.91
CA ARG A 238 -0.06 -6.22 -8.30
C ARG A 238 1.34 -5.65 -8.50
N VAL A 239 2.13 -6.30 -9.33
CA VAL A 239 3.44 -5.81 -9.76
C VAL A 239 3.49 -5.77 -11.28
N ARG A 240 3.95 -4.66 -11.84
CA ARG A 240 4.15 -4.48 -13.27
C ARG A 240 5.53 -3.89 -13.53
N ASP A 241 6.07 -4.15 -14.71
CA ASP A 241 7.23 -3.42 -15.19
C ASP A 241 6.84 -1.98 -15.54
N MET A 242 7.53 -1.01 -14.96
CA MET A 242 7.33 0.40 -15.29
C MET A 242 7.92 0.65 -16.69
N PRO A 243 7.12 1.12 -17.66
CA PRO A 243 7.63 1.40 -19.00
C PRO A 243 8.87 2.28 -18.96
N ARG A 244 9.83 2.04 -19.86
CA ARG A 244 11.07 2.83 -20.03
C ARG A 244 12.07 2.76 -18.88
N ALA A 245 11.62 2.72 -17.64
CA ALA A 245 12.47 2.64 -16.45
C ALA A 245 12.87 1.20 -16.10
N HIS A 246 12.02 0.21 -16.46
CA HIS A 246 12.22 -1.22 -16.14
C HIS A 246 12.47 -1.47 -14.67
N ILE A 247 11.69 -0.82 -13.82
CA ILE A 247 11.62 -1.03 -12.38
C ILE A 247 10.21 -1.51 -12.01
N PRO A 248 10.02 -2.16 -10.85
CA PRO A 248 8.68 -2.56 -10.41
C PRO A 248 7.81 -1.35 -10.08
N SER A 249 6.60 -1.33 -10.66
CA SER A 249 5.47 -0.50 -10.27
C SER A 249 4.50 -1.40 -9.48
N ILE A 250 4.35 -1.11 -8.19
CA ILE A 250 3.77 -2.01 -7.20
C ILE A 250 2.48 -1.41 -6.64
N GLU A 251 1.40 -2.18 -6.69
CA GLU A 251 0.15 -1.91 -6.00
C GLU A 251 0.07 -2.80 -4.75
N ILE A 252 -0.23 -2.22 -3.58
CA ILE A 252 -0.33 -2.95 -2.32
C ILE A 252 -1.77 -2.91 -1.84
N GLY A 253 -2.31 -4.06 -1.43
CA GLY A 253 -3.65 -4.20 -0.90
C GLY A 253 -3.89 -3.39 0.36
N CYS A 254 -5.14 -3.11 0.65
CA CYS A 254 -5.58 -2.23 1.73
C CYS A 254 -5.51 -2.88 3.12
N VAL A 255 -5.58 -2.06 4.16
CA VAL A 255 -5.77 -2.50 5.55
C VAL A 255 -7.22 -2.90 5.81
N LYS A 256 -8.20 -2.11 5.33
CA LYS A 256 -9.59 -2.09 5.81
C LYS A 256 -10.45 -3.32 5.48
N ASP A 257 -10.16 -4.02 4.39
CA ASP A 257 -11.00 -5.13 3.91
C ASP A 257 -10.21 -6.41 3.59
N PHE A 258 -10.58 -7.18 2.57
CA PHE A 258 -9.86 -8.39 2.18
C PHE A 258 -8.68 -8.07 1.26
N PRO A 259 -7.49 -8.65 1.54
CA PRO A 259 -7.16 -9.59 2.60
C PRO A 259 -6.81 -8.95 3.95
N GLY A 260 -6.77 -7.64 4.07
CA GLY A 260 -6.33 -6.89 5.24
C GLY A 260 -4.82 -7.02 5.44
N THR A 261 -4.05 -6.06 4.88
CA THR A 261 -2.59 -6.21 4.80
C THR A 261 -1.83 -4.94 5.13
N TRP A 262 -0.59 -5.14 5.51
CA TRP A 262 0.45 -4.14 5.59
C TRP A 262 1.73 -4.70 4.97
N ALA A 263 2.67 -3.84 4.56
CA ALA A 263 3.92 -4.28 3.95
C ALA A 263 5.13 -3.90 4.79
N GLU A 264 6.03 -4.86 5.00
CA GLU A 264 7.36 -4.68 5.58
C GLU A 264 8.39 -4.54 4.45
N TYR A 265 9.25 -3.56 4.57
CA TYR A 265 10.42 -3.38 3.72
C TYR A 265 11.68 -3.64 4.55
N ARG A 266 12.47 -4.63 4.13
CA ARG A 266 13.76 -4.97 4.72
C ARG A 266 14.86 -4.44 3.82
N VAL A 267 15.54 -3.39 4.27
CA VAL A 267 16.62 -2.76 3.51
C VAL A 267 17.92 -3.46 3.83
N HIS A 268 18.56 -4.03 2.81
CA HIS A 268 19.86 -4.69 2.89
C HIS A 268 20.88 -3.91 2.08
N GLU A 269 22.19 -4.17 2.32
CA GLU A 269 23.27 -3.53 1.56
C GLU A 269 23.20 -3.83 0.05
N GLY A 270 22.58 -4.95 -0.36
CA GLY A 270 22.48 -5.37 -1.76
C GLY A 270 21.06 -5.31 -2.37
N GLY A 271 20.07 -4.75 -1.69
CA GLY A 271 18.71 -4.62 -2.21
C GLY A 271 17.66 -4.47 -1.12
N VAL A 272 16.41 -4.38 -1.56
CA VAL A 272 15.26 -4.26 -0.65
C VAL A 272 14.36 -5.47 -0.83
N MET A 273 13.91 -6.07 0.28
CA MET A 273 12.90 -7.13 0.26
C MET A 273 11.57 -6.54 0.73
N GLN A 274 10.53 -6.64 -0.10
CA GLN A 274 9.15 -6.35 0.30
C GLN A 274 8.48 -7.64 0.75
N VAL A 275 7.84 -7.61 1.92
CA VAL A 275 7.05 -8.71 2.47
C VAL A 275 5.69 -8.19 2.87
N VAL A 276 4.63 -8.67 2.24
CA VAL A 276 3.26 -8.34 2.63
C VAL A 276 2.81 -9.29 3.73
N HIS A 277 2.37 -8.70 4.84
CA HIS A 277 1.78 -9.40 5.98
C HIS A 277 0.26 -9.28 5.94
N ARG A 278 -0.44 -10.37 6.20
CA ARG A 278 -1.86 -10.34 6.50
C ARG A 278 -2.05 -10.03 7.97
N ILE A 279 -2.96 -9.10 8.29
CA ILE A 279 -3.36 -8.82 9.67
C ILE A 279 -3.99 -10.10 10.24
N SER A 280 -3.41 -10.63 11.32
CA SER A 280 -3.65 -11.98 11.79
C SER A 280 -4.39 -12.07 13.13
N THR A 281 -4.85 -10.95 13.68
CA THR A 281 -5.71 -10.98 14.87
C THR A 281 -7.04 -11.69 14.56
N PRO A 282 -7.63 -12.46 15.50
CA PRO A 282 -8.85 -13.23 15.22
C PRO A 282 -10.01 -12.35 14.69
N GLU A 283 -10.15 -11.15 15.22
CA GLU A 283 -11.20 -10.21 14.84
C GLU A 283 -10.96 -9.68 13.40
N ALA A 284 -9.71 -9.33 13.06
CA ALA A 284 -9.33 -8.88 11.72
C ALA A 284 -9.50 -9.99 10.68
N LEU A 285 -9.11 -11.22 11.02
CA LEU A 285 -9.33 -12.38 10.14
C LEU A 285 -10.82 -12.63 9.91
N THR A 286 -11.63 -12.54 10.95
CA THR A 286 -13.09 -12.70 10.87
C THR A 286 -13.69 -11.64 9.97
N TRP A 287 -13.31 -10.38 10.14
CA TRP A 287 -13.80 -9.27 9.32
C TRP A 287 -13.34 -9.41 7.86
N SER A 288 -12.04 -9.53 7.63
CA SER A 288 -11.50 -9.60 6.26
C SER A 288 -12.07 -10.79 5.48
N ASN A 289 -12.35 -11.91 6.16
CA ASN A 289 -12.99 -13.05 5.51
C ASN A 289 -14.44 -12.76 5.07
N ARG A 290 -15.20 -11.93 5.80
CA ARG A 290 -16.52 -11.45 5.36
C ARG A 290 -16.42 -10.62 4.06
N CYS A 291 -15.31 -9.91 3.87
CA CYS A 291 -15.05 -9.06 2.71
C CYS A 291 -14.50 -9.82 1.48
N ARG A 292 -14.29 -11.12 1.56
CA ARG A 292 -13.68 -11.95 0.52
C ARG A 292 -14.38 -11.86 -0.85
N HIS A 293 -15.68 -11.66 -0.85
CA HIS A 293 -16.52 -11.65 -2.05
C HIS A 293 -17.19 -10.30 -2.33
N LEU A 294 -16.59 -9.20 -1.84
CA LEU A 294 -17.04 -7.86 -2.20
C LEU A 294 -17.15 -7.74 -3.74
N TYR A 295 -18.10 -6.94 -4.18
CA TYR A 295 -18.32 -6.65 -5.61
C TYR A 295 -18.71 -7.86 -6.49
N SER A 296 -19.06 -9.01 -5.91
CA SER A 296 -19.47 -10.19 -6.69
C SER A 296 -20.73 -9.92 -7.51
N ASP A 297 -21.64 -9.09 -7.02
CA ASP A 297 -22.86 -8.70 -7.74
C ASP A 297 -22.57 -7.82 -8.98
N PHE A 298 -21.35 -7.28 -9.07
CA PHE A 298 -20.82 -6.60 -10.24
C PHE A 298 -20.00 -7.54 -11.16
N GLY A 299 -19.95 -8.84 -10.85
CA GLY A 299 -19.19 -9.84 -11.61
C GLY A 299 -17.71 -9.88 -11.30
N THR A 300 -17.25 -9.28 -10.20
CA THR A 300 -15.85 -9.26 -9.80
C THR A 300 -15.50 -10.45 -8.90
N ASP A 301 -14.51 -11.24 -9.28
CA ASP A 301 -13.84 -12.17 -8.34
C ASP A 301 -12.87 -11.37 -7.47
N TYR A 302 -13.42 -10.77 -6.42
CA TYR A 302 -12.67 -9.87 -5.54
C TYR A 302 -11.53 -10.59 -4.81
N GLN A 303 -11.70 -11.86 -4.48
CA GLN A 303 -10.64 -12.64 -3.85
C GLN A 303 -9.39 -12.70 -4.75
N SER A 304 -9.55 -13.11 -6.00
CA SER A 304 -8.43 -13.16 -6.95
C SER A 304 -7.88 -11.77 -7.25
N TYR A 305 -8.77 -10.79 -7.41
CA TYR A 305 -8.39 -9.41 -7.67
C TYR A 305 -7.52 -8.82 -6.55
N ALA A 306 -7.95 -8.94 -5.29
CA ALA A 306 -7.28 -8.32 -4.14
C ALA A 306 -5.98 -9.04 -3.77
N LEU A 307 -5.95 -10.38 -3.93
CA LEU A 307 -4.77 -11.17 -3.56
C LEU A 307 -3.59 -11.01 -4.50
N GLY A 308 -3.83 -10.92 -5.82
CA GLY A 308 -2.76 -11.14 -6.77
C GLY A 308 -2.04 -12.46 -6.56
N THR A 309 -0.85 -12.60 -7.11
CA THR A 309 0.02 -13.76 -6.91
C THR A 309 0.91 -13.60 -5.66
N LEU A 310 1.61 -14.66 -5.26
CA LEU A 310 2.56 -14.58 -4.14
C LEU A 310 3.74 -13.65 -4.49
N GLU A 311 4.20 -13.70 -5.72
CA GLU A 311 5.30 -12.89 -6.25
C GLU A 311 4.95 -11.40 -6.32
N GLU A 312 3.67 -11.06 -6.45
CA GLU A 312 3.18 -9.67 -6.38
C GLU A 312 3.09 -9.15 -4.95
N ARG A 313 3.06 -10.02 -3.95
CA ARG A 313 3.04 -9.65 -2.53
C ARG A 313 4.41 -9.63 -1.89
N CYS A 314 5.25 -10.60 -2.24
CA CYS A 314 6.58 -10.75 -1.64
C CYS A 314 7.61 -10.81 -2.76
N LEU A 315 8.50 -9.83 -2.82
CA LEU A 315 9.50 -9.72 -3.87
C LEU A 315 10.81 -9.09 -3.38
N ASN A 316 11.88 -9.40 -4.08
CA ASN A 316 13.14 -8.71 -3.96
C ASN A 316 13.22 -7.57 -4.99
N ILE A 317 13.54 -6.38 -4.54
CA ILE A 317 13.77 -5.19 -5.36
C ILE A 317 15.29 -5.00 -5.45
N PRO A 318 15.90 -5.29 -6.60
CA PRO A 318 17.35 -5.14 -6.75
C PRO A 318 17.77 -3.68 -6.80
N LEU A 319 18.99 -3.38 -6.40
CA LEU A 319 19.63 -2.09 -6.72
C LEU A 319 19.94 -2.05 -8.23
N ARG A 320 20.00 -0.85 -8.79
CA ARG A 320 20.32 -0.62 -10.20
C ARG A 320 21.76 -0.17 -10.37
#